data_3b4c5b93d153301043ee3cc446d80096
#
_entry.id   3b4c5b93d153301043ee3cc446d80096
#
_cell.length_a   1.000
_cell.length_b   1.000
_cell.length_c   1.000
_cell.angle_alpha   90.00
_cell.angle_beta   90.00
_cell.angle_gamma   90.00
#
_symmetry.space_group_name_H-M   'P 1'
#
loop_
_entity.id
_entity.type
_entity.pdbx_description
1 polymer ?
#
loop_
_entity_poly.entity_id
_entity_poly.type
_entity_poly.pdbx_seq_one_letter_code
_entity_poly.pdbx_strand_id
1 'polypeptide(L)'
;MLGCSNDRGEHGCPIWLGALIGLLASATACGESVFLPYAGAQYEHNSNVFALPNSAVAVLANGDPRLGDSDLKTVVGFEEDYLWDRQRLYANAEGRYFEYDHFGDLSHYEYLARVGLDWKLFSMLDGTLLGSQERVMAAFANRDTQTALAIDIDRHGIAKFNIQIAPEWRLETSVDHHNLDAPIQDFPDYGLTETIGHVAAKYLGFSNLSYGLSADYSDGRYRNAPVVGSYVQTVLDLTMTYAASGLSSFNGAVGHTQRDQGQDQGNISAITGELGYTRKFSGKTSIHIDYSRAVNSYIGAGGSELDSTVNVTLNYQPTFKTGIVLGVQEVWSAFEGQTIPGTDVIGRKDRSPGASFKLNYQALRWLLIQPYVNYQRRTSNEEFFSYSGTVIGIQVLAKKPAPPTR
;
A
#
# COMPACT_ATOMS: atom_id res chain seq x y z
N MET A 1 47.19 -21.24 -0.47
CA MET A 1 46.16 -22.27 -0.64
C MET A 1 45.05 -21.96 0.37
N LEU A 2 44.04 -21.25 -0.06
CA LEU A 2 42.84 -20.94 0.74
C LEU A 2 41.66 -21.45 -0.11
N GLY A 3 41.04 -22.54 0.32
CA GLY A 3 39.91 -23.16 -0.32
C GLY A 3 38.65 -22.33 -0.12
N CYS A 4 38.04 -21.90 -1.23
CA CYS A 4 36.69 -21.36 -1.24
C CYS A 4 35.70 -22.53 -1.21
N SER A 5 34.95 -22.63 -0.15
CA SER A 5 33.76 -23.48 -0.04
C SER A 5 32.63 -22.83 -0.81
N ASN A 6 32.06 -23.60 -1.71
CA ASN A 6 30.99 -23.21 -2.63
C ASN A 6 29.65 -23.39 -1.89
N ASP A 7 29.16 -22.33 -1.26
CA ASP A 7 27.82 -22.31 -0.67
C ASP A 7 26.92 -21.48 -1.59
N ARG A 8 25.98 -22.19 -2.27
CA ARG A 8 25.03 -21.60 -3.20
C ARG A 8 23.87 -20.99 -2.43
N GLY A 9 24.05 -19.74 -1.98
CA GLY A 9 22.96 -18.87 -1.57
C GLY A 9 22.90 -17.71 -2.56
N GLU A 10 21.95 -17.72 -3.44
CA GLU A 10 21.67 -16.61 -4.38
C GLU A 10 21.14 -15.40 -3.62
N HIS A 11 22.03 -14.68 -2.95
CA HIS A 11 21.76 -13.30 -2.54
C HIS A 11 22.15 -12.39 -3.70
N GLY A 12 21.21 -12.16 -4.61
CA GLY A 12 21.33 -11.13 -5.63
C GLY A 12 21.59 -9.77 -4.97
N CYS A 13 22.84 -9.37 -4.92
CA CYS A 13 23.23 -8.02 -4.53
C CYS A 13 22.53 -7.02 -5.46
N PRO A 14 21.87 -5.98 -4.97
CA PRO A 14 21.17 -5.02 -5.81
C PRO A 14 22.20 -4.14 -6.55
N ILE A 15 22.72 -4.63 -7.65
CA ILE A 15 23.65 -3.90 -8.55
C ILE A 15 23.00 -2.60 -9.07
N TRP A 16 21.67 -2.53 -9.09
CA TRP A 16 20.89 -1.38 -9.54
C TRP A 16 20.99 -0.15 -8.63
N LEU A 17 21.18 -0.32 -7.32
CA LEU A 17 21.28 0.82 -6.38
C LEU A 17 22.55 1.64 -6.59
N GLY A 18 23.66 0.99 -6.91
CA GLY A 18 24.94 1.67 -7.17
C GLY A 18 24.95 2.49 -8.46
N ALA A 19 24.26 2.01 -9.51
CA ALA A 19 24.15 2.71 -10.77
C ALA A 19 23.25 3.96 -10.70
N LEU A 20 22.21 3.92 -9.85
CA LEU A 20 21.28 5.04 -9.65
C LEU A 20 21.94 6.22 -8.90
N ILE A 21 22.73 5.93 -7.87
CA ILE A 21 23.46 6.96 -7.11
C ILE A 21 24.51 7.66 -7.99
N GLY A 22 25.14 6.92 -8.91
CA GLY A 22 26.11 7.48 -9.86
C GLY A 22 25.47 8.40 -10.92
N LEU A 23 24.24 8.14 -11.34
CA LEU A 23 23.49 8.97 -12.29
C LEU A 23 22.98 10.29 -11.65
N LEU A 24 22.57 10.26 -10.40
CA LEU A 24 22.09 11.45 -9.67
C LEU A 24 23.24 12.45 -9.38
N ALA A 25 24.47 11.98 -9.18
CA ALA A 25 25.60 12.85 -8.91
C ALA A 25 26.10 13.64 -10.14
N SER A 26 25.78 13.23 -11.37
CA SER A 26 26.25 13.87 -12.60
C SER A 26 25.24 14.85 -13.24
N ALA A 27 24.00 14.92 -12.74
CA ALA A 27 22.89 15.67 -13.37
C ALA A 27 22.79 17.15 -12.96
N THR A 28 23.72 17.69 -12.19
CA THR A 28 23.62 19.04 -11.57
C THR A 28 23.77 20.23 -12.53
N ALA A 29 23.85 20.01 -13.84
CA ALA A 29 24.22 21.09 -14.76
C ALA A 29 23.07 21.98 -15.25
N CYS A 30 21.79 21.57 -15.22
CA CYS A 30 20.68 22.34 -15.84
C CYS A 30 19.29 22.19 -15.19
N GLY A 31 19.15 21.71 -13.94
CA GLY A 31 17.85 21.52 -13.28
C GLY A 31 17.83 21.95 -11.82
N GLU A 32 16.61 22.08 -11.26
CA GLU A 32 16.43 22.31 -9.82
C GLU A 32 16.36 20.95 -9.09
N SER A 33 17.23 20.76 -8.09
CA SER A 33 17.26 19.56 -7.26
C SER A 33 16.90 19.90 -5.81
N VAL A 34 16.03 19.08 -5.20
CA VAL A 34 15.63 19.18 -3.80
C VAL A 34 15.91 17.86 -3.11
N PHE A 35 17.01 17.78 -2.37
CA PHE A 35 17.39 16.63 -1.57
C PHE A 35 17.03 16.83 -0.11
N LEU A 36 16.19 15.95 0.44
CA LEU A 36 15.61 16.03 1.78
C LEU A 36 15.93 14.75 2.59
N PRO A 37 17.12 14.65 3.19
CA PRO A 37 17.43 13.56 4.10
C PRO A 37 16.65 13.71 5.39
N TYR A 38 16.30 12.56 5.99
CA TYR A 38 15.64 12.47 7.29
C TYR A 38 16.13 11.27 8.09
N ALA A 39 15.99 11.40 9.40
CA ALA A 39 16.19 10.29 10.34
C ALA A 39 15.22 10.45 11.51
N GLY A 40 14.87 9.35 12.14
CA GLY A 40 13.95 9.38 13.26
C GLY A 40 13.89 8.09 14.05
N ALA A 41 13.08 8.14 15.09
CA ALA A 41 12.72 6.98 15.90
C ALA A 41 11.23 7.01 16.22
N GLN A 42 10.66 5.83 16.39
CA GLN A 42 9.29 5.62 16.80
C GLN A 42 9.29 4.56 17.89
N TYR A 43 8.60 4.85 18.97
CA TYR A 43 8.29 3.85 19.99
C TYR A 43 6.79 3.60 19.99
N GLU A 44 6.40 2.33 19.91
CA GLU A 44 5.00 1.97 19.96
C GLU A 44 4.74 0.76 20.87
N HIS A 45 3.53 0.67 21.35
CA HIS A 45 2.99 -0.50 22.03
C HIS A 45 1.80 -1.00 21.23
N ASN A 46 1.86 -2.28 20.79
CA ASN A 46 0.77 -2.99 20.14
C ASN A 46 0.19 -4.00 21.15
N SER A 47 -1.09 -3.87 21.48
CA SER A 47 -1.75 -4.75 22.45
C SER A 47 -2.02 -6.16 21.90
N ASN A 48 -1.84 -6.41 20.59
CA ASN A 48 -2.05 -7.70 19.94
C ASN A 48 -1.22 -7.81 18.65
N VAL A 49 0.07 -8.11 18.80
CA VAL A 49 1.05 -8.15 17.70
C VAL A 49 0.68 -9.19 16.66
N PHE A 50 0.22 -10.36 17.10
CA PHE A 50 -0.08 -11.49 16.22
C PHE A 50 -1.52 -11.52 15.70
N ALA A 51 -2.34 -10.52 16.03
CA ALA A 51 -3.76 -10.48 15.66
C ALA A 51 -4.54 -11.74 16.05
N LEU A 52 -4.26 -12.31 17.25
CA LEU A 52 -4.89 -13.51 17.75
C LEU A 52 -6.17 -13.22 18.55
N PRO A 53 -7.13 -14.15 18.61
CA PRO A 53 -8.40 -13.96 19.31
C PRO A 53 -8.25 -13.74 20.82
N ASN A 54 -7.35 -14.50 21.46
CA ASN A 54 -7.17 -14.48 22.91
C ASN A 54 -5.84 -15.15 23.33
N SER A 55 -5.51 -15.04 24.62
CA SER A 55 -4.30 -15.60 25.22
C SER A 55 -4.21 -17.15 25.16
N ALA A 56 -5.33 -17.85 25.14
CA ALA A 56 -5.32 -19.32 25.04
C ALA A 56 -4.85 -19.77 23.65
N VAL A 57 -5.27 -19.05 22.60
CA VAL A 57 -4.79 -19.28 21.24
C VAL A 57 -3.31 -18.90 21.11
N ALA A 58 -2.85 -17.83 21.79
CA ALA A 58 -1.44 -17.46 21.81
C ALA A 58 -0.56 -18.56 22.41
N VAL A 59 -0.99 -19.17 23.54
CA VAL A 59 -0.27 -20.32 24.14
C VAL A 59 -0.18 -21.50 23.17
N LEU A 60 -1.24 -21.78 22.40
CA LEU A 60 -1.23 -22.85 21.41
C LEU A 60 -0.31 -22.53 20.21
N ALA A 61 -0.25 -21.26 19.83
CA ALA A 61 0.50 -20.82 18.65
C ALA A 61 2.02 -20.70 18.91
N ASN A 62 2.43 -20.15 20.06
CA ASN A 62 3.83 -19.86 20.37
C ASN A 62 4.29 -20.23 21.81
N GLY A 63 3.39 -20.79 22.62
CA GLY A 63 3.71 -21.16 24.01
C GLY A 63 3.65 -19.99 25.02
N ASP A 64 3.35 -18.78 24.61
CA ASP A 64 3.28 -17.58 25.46
C ASP A 64 1.84 -17.02 25.46
N PRO A 65 1.23 -16.73 26.63
CA PRO A 65 -0.10 -16.16 26.73
C PRO A 65 -0.17 -14.65 26.34
N ARG A 66 0.95 -14.02 26.11
CA ARG A 66 1.01 -12.59 25.76
C ARG A 66 0.54 -12.35 24.34
N LEU A 67 -0.26 -11.34 24.17
CA LEU A 67 -0.73 -10.85 22.86
C LEU A 67 0.03 -9.60 22.41
N GLY A 68 0.40 -8.76 23.37
CA GLY A 68 0.99 -7.46 23.09
C GLY A 68 2.49 -7.39 23.31
N ASP A 69 3.12 -6.46 22.61
CA ASP A 69 4.53 -6.10 22.77
C ASP A 69 4.74 -4.62 22.47
N SER A 70 5.94 -4.14 22.80
CA SER A 70 6.41 -2.82 22.40
C SER A 70 7.62 -2.97 21.49
N ASP A 71 7.77 -2.04 20.58
CA ASP A 71 8.93 -1.98 19.71
C ASP A 71 9.51 -0.57 19.60
N LEU A 72 10.80 -0.52 19.34
CA LEU A 72 11.53 0.65 18.92
C LEU A 72 11.89 0.52 17.46
N LYS A 73 11.31 1.39 16.64
CA LYS A 73 11.65 1.50 15.22
C LYS A 73 12.59 2.68 15.01
N THR A 74 13.73 2.43 14.40
CA THR A 74 14.62 3.48 13.89
C THR A 74 14.45 3.61 12.39
N VAL A 75 14.52 4.83 11.87
CA VAL A 75 14.35 5.12 10.45
C VAL A 75 15.41 6.09 9.96
N VAL A 76 15.92 5.84 8.75
CA VAL A 76 16.77 6.74 8.00
C VAL A 76 16.37 6.70 6.54
N GLY A 77 16.31 7.86 5.90
CA GLY A 77 15.91 7.92 4.50
C GLY A 77 16.19 9.26 3.85
N PHE A 78 15.83 9.35 2.60
CA PHE A 78 15.86 10.59 1.82
C PHE A 78 14.74 10.64 0.78
N GLU A 79 14.38 11.84 0.41
CA GLU A 79 13.57 12.15 -0.76
C GLU A 79 14.39 13.05 -1.69
N GLU A 80 14.38 12.77 -2.97
CA GLU A 80 15.02 13.56 -4.02
C GLU A 80 13.98 13.91 -5.07
N ASP A 81 13.99 15.16 -5.52
CA ASP A 81 13.13 15.68 -6.56
C ASP A 81 14.00 16.53 -7.50
N TYR A 82 14.13 16.12 -8.75
CA TYR A 82 14.93 16.78 -9.77
C TYR A 82 14.05 17.17 -10.95
N LEU A 83 13.95 18.47 -11.17
CA LEU A 83 13.16 19.07 -12.24
C LEU A 83 14.09 19.58 -13.35
N TRP A 84 13.88 19.14 -14.57
CA TRP A 84 14.52 19.72 -15.75
C TRP A 84 13.50 19.93 -16.86
N ASP A 85 13.31 21.16 -17.28
CA ASP A 85 12.27 21.56 -18.23
C ASP A 85 10.88 21.08 -17.78
N ARG A 86 10.32 20.11 -18.48
CA ARG A 86 9.00 19.50 -18.21
C ARG A 86 9.07 18.10 -17.62
N GLN A 87 10.26 17.67 -17.32
CA GLN A 87 10.52 16.33 -16.78
C GLN A 87 10.77 16.44 -15.29
N ARG A 88 10.28 15.45 -14.55
CA ARG A 88 10.53 15.36 -13.13
C ARG A 88 11.03 13.95 -12.80
N LEU A 89 12.27 13.84 -12.38
CA LEU A 89 12.81 12.61 -11.78
C LEU A 89 12.69 12.73 -10.28
N TYR A 90 12.13 11.72 -9.67
CA TYR A 90 12.04 11.66 -8.20
C TYR A 90 12.48 10.30 -7.70
N ALA A 91 13.07 10.30 -6.50
CA ALA A 91 13.46 9.08 -5.82
C ALA A 91 13.21 9.23 -4.33
N ASN A 92 12.85 8.13 -3.69
CA ASN A 92 12.90 8.04 -2.24
C ASN A 92 13.44 6.68 -1.82
N ALA A 93 14.26 6.68 -0.76
CA ALA A 93 14.70 5.46 -0.13
C ALA A 93 14.62 5.63 1.39
N GLU A 94 14.17 4.57 2.06
CA GLU A 94 14.04 4.51 3.51
C GLU A 94 14.48 3.13 4.01
N GLY A 95 15.29 3.11 5.06
CA GLY A 95 15.64 1.92 5.82
C GLY A 95 15.08 2.04 7.23
N ARG A 96 14.52 0.94 7.73
CA ARG A 96 13.91 0.84 9.05
C ARG A 96 14.47 -0.37 9.78
N TYR A 97 14.67 -0.25 11.09
CA TYR A 97 15.00 -1.38 11.96
C TYR A 97 14.01 -1.40 13.11
N PHE A 98 13.41 -2.57 13.37
CA PHE A 98 12.46 -2.82 14.44
C PHE A 98 13.13 -3.68 15.50
N GLU A 99 13.08 -3.26 16.74
CA GLU A 99 13.56 -3.97 17.91
C GLU A 99 12.40 -4.19 18.87
N TYR A 100 11.97 -5.45 19.03
CA TYR A 100 10.88 -5.83 19.90
C TYR A 100 11.37 -6.11 21.31
N ASP A 101 10.61 -5.65 22.32
CA ASP A 101 11.02 -5.75 23.73
C ASP A 101 10.94 -7.20 24.24
N HIS A 102 9.88 -7.92 23.88
CA HIS A 102 9.62 -9.28 24.36
C HIS A 102 9.78 -10.33 23.26
N PHE A 103 9.13 -10.15 22.14
CA PHE A 103 9.21 -11.06 20.99
C PHE A 103 10.44 -10.74 20.12
N GLY A 104 11.64 -10.88 20.69
CA GLY A 104 12.91 -10.52 20.04
C GLY A 104 13.13 -11.20 18.69
N ASP A 105 12.55 -12.39 18.46
CA ASP A 105 12.60 -13.09 17.18
C ASP A 105 11.82 -12.37 16.06
N LEU A 106 10.98 -11.40 16.39
CA LEU A 106 10.33 -10.52 15.44
C LEU A 106 11.19 -9.31 15.05
N SER A 107 12.31 -9.09 15.71
CA SER A 107 13.22 -7.98 15.38
C SER A 107 13.78 -8.16 13.97
N HIS A 108 13.65 -7.14 13.13
CA HIS A 108 13.99 -7.23 11.72
C HIS A 108 14.29 -5.87 11.13
N TYR A 109 14.83 -5.87 9.91
CA TYR A 109 14.96 -4.66 9.11
C TYR A 109 14.00 -4.65 7.94
N GLU A 110 13.53 -3.47 7.59
CA GLU A 110 12.71 -3.18 6.42
C GLU A 110 13.38 -2.13 5.55
N TYR A 111 12.97 -2.06 4.31
CA TYR A 111 13.33 -0.95 3.43
C TYR A 111 12.26 -0.67 2.40
N LEU A 112 12.25 0.57 1.92
CA LEU A 112 11.51 1.01 0.76
C LEU A 112 12.48 1.73 -0.18
N ALA A 113 12.45 1.40 -1.46
CA ALA A 113 13.14 2.13 -2.51
C ALA A 113 12.16 2.39 -3.65
N ARG A 114 12.07 3.63 -4.10
CA ARG A 114 11.20 4.06 -5.20
C ARG A 114 11.93 5.05 -6.08
N VAL A 115 11.78 4.90 -7.38
CA VAL A 115 12.24 5.86 -8.39
C VAL A 115 11.14 6.06 -9.43
N GLY A 116 10.91 7.30 -9.83
CA GLY A 116 9.92 7.62 -10.84
C GLY A 116 10.37 8.76 -11.75
N LEU A 117 9.87 8.75 -12.97
CA LEU A 117 10.05 9.76 -13.97
C LEU A 117 8.68 10.19 -14.50
N ASP A 118 8.26 11.40 -14.17
CA ASP A 118 7.14 12.07 -14.85
C ASP A 118 7.70 12.80 -16.05
N TRP A 119 7.17 12.50 -17.23
CA TRP A 119 7.67 13.05 -18.48
C TRP A 119 6.54 13.67 -19.29
N LYS A 120 6.87 14.69 -20.04
CA LYS A 120 5.93 15.36 -20.94
C LYS A 120 6.63 15.69 -22.25
N LEU A 121 6.14 15.06 -23.32
CA LEU A 121 6.59 15.30 -24.69
C LEU A 121 5.50 16.08 -25.42
N PHE A 122 5.82 17.30 -25.87
CA PHE A 122 4.86 18.22 -26.48
C PHE A 122 3.71 18.59 -25.52
N SER A 123 2.61 19.09 -26.06
CA SER A 123 1.40 19.40 -25.28
C SER A 123 0.42 18.23 -25.20
N MET A 124 0.64 17.20 -25.99
CA MET A 124 -0.33 16.13 -26.22
C MET A 124 0.01 14.80 -25.56
N LEU A 125 1.26 14.59 -25.18
CA LEU A 125 1.73 13.31 -24.66
C LEU A 125 2.47 13.51 -23.35
N ASP A 126 2.00 12.85 -22.32
CA ASP A 126 2.62 12.79 -20.99
C ASP A 126 2.53 11.38 -20.40
N GLY A 127 3.31 11.12 -19.39
CA GLY A 127 3.26 9.83 -18.72
C GLY A 127 4.15 9.74 -17.49
N THR A 128 4.17 8.56 -16.90
CA THR A 128 4.98 8.25 -15.72
C THR A 128 5.61 6.87 -15.89
N LEU A 129 6.89 6.76 -15.57
CA LEU A 129 7.56 5.49 -15.32
C LEU A 129 7.88 5.43 -13.84
N LEU A 130 7.54 4.33 -13.19
CA LEU A 130 7.77 4.13 -11.75
C LEU A 130 8.30 2.72 -11.51
N GLY A 131 9.33 2.60 -10.69
CA GLY A 131 9.80 1.35 -10.13
C GLY A 131 9.87 1.46 -8.61
N SER A 132 9.43 0.44 -7.89
CA SER A 132 9.57 0.38 -6.44
C SER A 132 9.87 -1.03 -5.96
N GLN A 133 10.57 -1.10 -4.84
CA GLN A 133 10.78 -2.34 -4.09
C GLN A 133 10.63 -2.03 -2.61
N GLU A 134 9.85 -2.85 -1.91
CA GLU A 134 9.63 -2.77 -0.49
C GLU A 134 9.90 -4.13 0.16
N ARG A 135 10.51 -4.12 1.33
CA ARG A 135 10.69 -5.29 2.20
C ARG A 135 10.03 -4.96 3.53
N VAL A 136 9.01 -5.72 3.90
CA VAL A 136 8.20 -5.49 5.10
C VAL A 136 7.88 -6.79 5.81
N MET A 137 7.62 -6.70 7.11
CA MET A 137 7.05 -7.82 7.84
C MET A 137 5.60 -8.04 7.38
N ALA A 138 5.30 -9.26 6.99
CA ALA A 138 3.98 -9.62 6.56
C ALA A 138 2.98 -9.62 7.73
N ALA A 139 1.77 -9.09 7.48
CA ALA A 139 0.74 -8.96 8.51
C ALA A 139 0.26 -10.32 9.02
N PHE A 140 0.26 -10.53 10.34
CA PHE A 140 -0.24 -11.75 10.99
C PHE A 140 -1.73 -11.96 10.82
N ALA A 141 -2.49 -10.88 10.61
CA ALA A 141 -3.95 -10.90 10.57
C ALA A 141 -4.57 -11.90 9.58
N ASN A 142 -3.84 -12.31 8.54
CA ASN A 142 -4.32 -13.23 7.51
C ASN A 142 -3.56 -14.56 7.48
N ARG A 143 -2.86 -14.90 8.56
CA ARG A 143 -1.95 -16.04 8.60
C ARG A 143 -2.40 -17.19 9.50
N ASP A 144 -3.69 -17.35 9.71
CA ASP A 144 -4.17 -18.35 10.65
C ASP A 144 -3.45 -18.20 12.02
N THR A 145 -3.06 -19.17 12.72
CA THR A 145 -2.38 -19.07 14.03
C THR A 145 -0.85 -18.94 13.96
N GLN A 146 -0.28 -18.53 12.82
CA GLN A 146 1.17 -18.42 12.66
C GLN A 146 1.73 -17.18 13.35
N THR A 147 2.78 -17.36 14.15
CA THR A 147 3.46 -16.31 14.91
C THR A 147 4.91 -16.11 14.50
N ALA A 148 5.42 -16.91 13.56
CA ALA A 148 6.78 -16.79 13.05
C ALA A 148 6.96 -15.52 12.20
N LEU A 149 8.13 -14.88 12.30
CA LEU A 149 8.52 -13.79 11.44
C LEU A 149 8.47 -14.23 9.97
N ALA A 150 7.75 -13.52 9.16
CA ALA A 150 7.81 -13.64 7.72
C ALA A 150 7.96 -12.29 7.07
N ILE A 151 8.75 -12.22 6.02
CA ILE A 151 9.14 -10.99 5.35
C ILE A 151 8.68 -11.06 3.91
N ASP A 152 7.82 -10.15 3.55
CA ASP A 152 7.38 -9.96 2.18
C ASP A 152 8.33 -9.02 1.44
N ILE A 153 8.62 -9.35 0.18
CA ILE A 153 9.35 -8.47 -0.73
C ILE A 153 8.42 -8.16 -1.90
N ASP A 154 8.01 -6.93 -1.97
CA ASP A 154 7.10 -6.41 -2.97
C ASP A 154 7.85 -5.56 -4.01
N ARG A 155 7.63 -5.83 -5.29
CA ARG A 155 8.23 -5.12 -6.41
C ARG A 155 7.14 -4.69 -7.38
N HIS A 156 7.11 -3.39 -7.68
CA HIS A 156 6.23 -2.81 -8.67
C HIS A 156 6.98 -2.11 -9.78
N GLY A 157 6.49 -2.28 -11.01
CA GLY A 157 6.92 -1.52 -12.16
C GLY A 157 5.71 -0.97 -12.91
N ILE A 158 5.59 0.35 -13.03
CA ILE A 158 4.44 1.01 -13.65
C ILE A 158 4.91 1.86 -14.82
N ALA A 159 4.25 1.70 -15.98
CA ALA A 159 4.42 2.58 -17.13
C ALA A 159 3.04 3.15 -17.52
N LYS A 160 2.90 4.48 -17.46
CA LYS A 160 1.67 5.22 -17.84
C LYS A 160 1.94 6.12 -19.03
N PHE A 161 0.99 6.16 -19.95
CA PHE A 161 1.00 6.99 -21.15
C PHE A 161 -0.37 7.65 -21.29
N ASN A 162 -0.39 8.95 -21.46
CA ASN A 162 -1.60 9.72 -21.64
C ASN A 162 -1.50 10.53 -22.94
N ILE A 163 -2.51 10.44 -23.78
CA ILE A 163 -2.56 11.09 -25.09
C ILE A 163 -3.78 11.98 -25.14
N GLN A 164 -3.56 13.29 -25.34
CA GLN A 164 -4.63 14.24 -25.65
C GLN A 164 -4.96 14.13 -27.14
N ILE A 165 -6.00 13.35 -27.50
CA ILE A 165 -6.40 13.09 -28.87
C ILE A 165 -7.08 14.32 -29.50
N ALA A 166 -7.88 15.01 -28.70
CA ALA A 166 -8.55 16.26 -29.02
C ALA A 166 -8.61 17.15 -27.78
N PRO A 167 -8.94 18.42 -27.85
CA PRO A 167 -9.02 19.30 -26.67
C PRO A 167 -9.88 18.75 -25.54
N GLU A 168 -10.96 18.03 -25.90
CA GLU A 168 -11.93 17.47 -24.94
C GLU A 168 -11.71 15.96 -24.67
N TRP A 169 -10.84 15.26 -25.42
CA TRP A 169 -10.68 13.82 -25.31
C TRP A 169 -9.26 13.42 -24.94
N ARG A 170 -9.15 12.64 -23.88
CA ARG A 170 -7.89 12.06 -23.39
C ARG A 170 -7.99 10.55 -23.36
N LEU A 171 -7.00 9.89 -23.94
CA LEU A 171 -6.76 8.45 -23.78
C LEU A 171 -5.67 8.25 -22.70
N GLU A 172 -5.95 7.41 -21.75
CA GLU A 172 -5.01 7.00 -20.71
C GLU A 172 -4.74 5.51 -20.84
N THR A 173 -3.48 5.12 -20.78
CA THR A 173 -3.08 3.72 -20.80
C THR A 173 -2.02 3.46 -19.76
N SER A 174 -2.02 2.29 -19.14
CA SER A 174 -0.90 1.89 -18.29
C SER A 174 -0.71 0.38 -18.29
N VAL A 175 0.52 -0.02 -17.95
CA VAL A 175 0.86 -1.38 -17.57
C VAL A 175 1.48 -1.31 -16.18
N ASP A 176 0.98 -2.12 -15.27
CA ASP A 176 1.51 -2.35 -13.94
C ASP A 176 1.95 -3.80 -13.84
N HIS A 177 3.19 -4.03 -13.43
CA HIS A 177 3.74 -5.35 -13.15
C HIS A 177 4.11 -5.43 -11.67
N HIS A 178 3.45 -6.34 -10.98
CA HIS A 178 3.59 -6.58 -9.55
C HIS A 178 4.19 -7.96 -9.31
N ASN A 179 5.18 -8.04 -8.44
CA ASN A 179 5.79 -9.29 -8.01
C ASN A 179 5.97 -9.27 -6.50
N LEU A 180 5.23 -10.12 -5.81
CA LEU A 180 5.30 -10.31 -4.37
C LEU A 180 5.97 -11.64 -4.06
N ASP A 181 7.08 -11.62 -3.33
CA ASP A 181 7.66 -12.79 -2.67
C ASP A 181 7.15 -12.81 -1.23
N ALA A 182 6.48 -13.89 -0.83
CA ALA A 182 5.90 -14.04 0.51
C ALA A 182 6.37 -15.36 1.14
N PRO A 183 7.68 -15.49 1.45
CA PRO A 183 8.22 -16.69 2.07
C PRO A 183 7.76 -16.79 3.52
N ILE A 184 7.20 -17.93 3.90
CA ILE A 184 6.86 -18.26 5.28
C ILE A 184 7.81 -19.37 5.71
N GLN A 185 8.43 -19.24 6.88
CA GLN A 185 9.32 -20.28 7.42
C GLN A 185 8.58 -21.61 7.48
N ASP A 186 9.21 -22.66 6.97
CA ASP A 186 8.69 -24.05 6.91
C ASP A 186 7.46 -24.26 5.98
N PHE A 187 7.05 -23.23 5.22
CA PHE A 187 5.97 -23.32 4.25
C PHE A 187 6.44 -22.90 2.86
N PRO A 188 5.75 -23.35 1.79
CA PRO A 188 6.03 -22.86 0.44
C PRO A 188 5.81 -21.34 0.34
N ASP A 189 6.61 -20.66 -0.50
CA ASP A 189 6.41 -19.26 -0.87
C ASP A 189 5.09 -19.10 -1.63
N TYR A 190 4.12 -18.42 -1.02
CA TYR A 190 2.81 -18.13 -1.60
C TYR A 190 2.78 -16.80 -2.37
N GLY A 191 3.91 -16.36 -2.87
CA GLY A 191 4.02 -15.12 -3.62
C GLY A 191 3.07 -15.02 -4.81
N LEU A 192 2.90 -13.81 -5.31
CA LEU A 192 2.03 -13.47 -6.44
C LEU A 192 2.84 -12.71 -7.49
N THR A 193 2.68 -13.08 -8.75
CA THR A 193 3.09 -12.25 -9.88
C THR A 193 1.85 -11.86 -10.66
N GLU A 194 1.64 -10.56 -10.85
CA GLU A 194 0.47 -10.02 -11.56
C GLU A 194 0.90 -8.97 -12.58
N THR A 195 0.22 -8.94 -13.71
CA THR A 195 0.36 -7.86 -14.70
C THR A 195 -1.01 -7.32 -15.01
N ILE A 196 -1.18 -6.00 -14.87
CA ILE A 196 -2.42 -5.28 -15.12
C ILE A 196 -2.22 -4.34 -16.29
N GLY A 197 -3.01 -4.50 -17.34
CA GLY A 197 -3.13 -3.55 -18.43
C GLY A 197 -4.38 -2.69 -18.21
N HIS A 198 -4.25 -1.37 -18.34
CA HIS A 198 -5.34 -0.41 -18.21
C HIS A 198 -5.48 0.44 -19.47
N VAL A 199 -6.71 0.73 -19.86
CA VAL A 199 -7.06 1.70 -20.88
C VAL A 199 -8.28 2.48 -20.45
N ALA A 200 -8.27 3.82 -20.65
CA ALA A 200 -9.41 4.68 -20.37
C ALA A 200 -9.55 5.77 -21.42
N ALA A 201 -10.78 6.04 -21.84
CA ALA A 201 -11.14 7.19 -22.68
C ALA A 201 -11.95 8.17 -21.82
N LYS A 202 -11.44 9.40 -21.65
CA LYS A 202 -12.04 10.43 -20.82
C LYS A 202 -12.45 11.65 -21.64
N TYR A 203 -13.65 12.14 -21.36
CA TYR A 203 -14.16 13.40 -21.89
C TYR A 203 -13.95 14.52 -20.87
N LEU A 204 -13.26 15.60 -21.31
CA LEU A 204 -12.82 16.73 -20.49
C LEU A 204 -13.48 18.05 -20.93
N GLY A 205 -14.49 18.02 -21.78
CA GLY A 205 -15.10 19.21 -22.40
C GLY A 205 -15.88 20.12 -21.45
N PHE A 206 -16.08 19.72 -20.19
CA PHE A 206 -16.69 20.56 -19.16
C PHE A 206 -15.63 21.06 -18.18
N SER A 207 -15.76 22.29 -17.72
CA SER A 207 -14.78 22.93 -16.84
C SER A 207 -14.70 22.30 -15.44
N ASN A 208 -15.77 21.65 -15.01
CA ASN A 208 -15.90 21.10 -13.66
C ASN A 208 -16.34 19.62 -13.61
N LEU A 209 -16.55 19.00 -14.77
CA LEU A 209 -16.95 17.60 -14.89
C LEU A 209 -16.09 16.91 -15.94
N SER A 210 -15.51 15.78 -15.58
CA SER A 210 -14.96 14.80 -16.53
C SER A 210 -15.61 13.45 -16.29
N TYR A 211 -15.80 12.69 -17.35
CA TYR A 211 -16.30 11.32 -17.28
C TYR A 211 -15.65 10.47 -18.37
N GLY A 212 -15.70 9.17 -18.20
CA GLY A 212 -15.06 8.26 -19.14
C GLY A 212 -15.44 6.81 -18.93
N LEU A 213 -14.91 5.99 -19.80
CA LEU A 213 -14.96 4.54 -19.69
C LEU A 213 -13.56 4.02 -19.53
N SER A 214 -13.36 3.05 -18.65
CA SER A 214 -12.10 2.34 -18.49
C SER A 214 -12.29 0.83 -18.52
N ALA A 215 -11.22 0.15 -18.92
CA ALA A 215 -11.11 -1.29 -18.89
C ALA A 215 -9.75 -1.69 -18.32
N ASP A 216 -9.77 -2.63 -17.38
CA ASP A 216 -8.58 -3.27 -16.85
C ASP A 216 -8.60 -4.76 -17.19
N TYR A 217 -7.42 -5.27 -17.50
CA TYR A 217 -7.17 -6.69 -17.69
C TYR A 217 -5.98 -7.10 -16.85
N SER A 218 -6.17 -8.10 -15.96
CA SER A 218 -5.12 -8.62 -15.09
C SER A 218 -4.89 -10.10 -15.35
N ASP A 219 -3.62 -10.50 -15.44
CA ASP A 219 -3.14 -11.90 -15.41
C ASP A 219 -2.31 -12.07 -14.13
N GLY A 220 -2.80 -12.88 -13.19
CA GLY A 220 -2.16 -13.16 -11.91
C GLY A 220 -1.82 -14.63 -11.74
N ARG A 221 -0.64 -14.89 -11.15
CA ARG A 221 -0.14 -16.24 -10.87
C ARG A 221 0.39 -16.32 -9.46
N TYR A 222 -0.21 -17.22 -8.68
CA TYR A 222 0.29 -17.57 -7.35
C TYR A 222 1.41 -18.59 -7.43
N ARG A 223 2.46 -18.40 -6.64
CA ARG A 223 3.50 -19.41 -6.48
C ARG A 223 3.06 -20.42 -5.42
N ASN A 224 3.24 -21.71 -5.73
CA ASN A 224 3.01 -22.81 -4.80
C ASN A 224 1.64 -22.82 -4.10
N ALA A 225 0.68 -22.04 -4.58
CA ALA A 225 -0.67 -22.03 -3.98
C ALA A 225 -1.33 -23.40 -4.13
N PRO A 226 -1.87 -23.97 -3.06
CA PRO A 226 -2.42 -25.33 -3.09
C PRO A 226 -3.75 -25.42 -3.84
N VAL A 227 -4.41 -24.29 -4.06
CA VAL A 227 -5.80 -24.25 -4.55
C VAL A 227 -5.92 -23.45 -5.84
N VAL A 228 -5.48 -22.20 -5.89
CA VAL A 228 -5.58 -21.32 -7.08
C VAL A 228 -4.19 -21.03 -7.61
N GLY A 229 -3.84 -21.62 -8.76
CA GLY A 229 -2.53 -21.38 -9.40
C GLY A 229 -2.46 -20.06 -10.17
N SER A 230 -3.57 -19.61 -10.74
CA SER A 230 -3.64 -18.40 -11.57
C SER A 230 -5.06 -17.89 -11.70
N TYR A 231 -5.19 -16.63 -12.09
CA TYR A 231 -6.47 -16.02 -12.43
C TYR A 231 -6.33 -15.01 -13.57
N VAL A 232 -7.44 -14.78 -14.25
CA VAL A 232 -7.61 -13.67 -15.19
C VAL A 232 -8.74 -12.81 -14.68
N GLN A 233 -8.54 -11.50 -14.61
CA GLN A 233 -9.57 -10.57 -14.19
C GLN A 233 -9.79 -9.50 -15.25
N THR A 234 -11.05 -9.16 -15.49
CA THR A 234 -11.46 -8.03 -16.32
C THR A 234 -12.35 -7.11 -15.49
N VAL A 235 -12.09 -5.81 -15.56
CA VAL A 235 -12.90 -4.76 -14.94
C VAL A 235 -13.33 -3.78 -16.02
N LEU A 236 -14.61 -3.43 -16.05
CA LEU A 236 -15.15 -2.40 -16.95
C LEU A 236 -15.88 -1.36 -16.10
N ASP A 237 -15.42 -0.11 -16.15
CA ASP A 237 -15.96 0.96 -15.31
C ASP A 237 -16.41 2.17 -16.12
N LEU A 238 -17.48 2.79 -15.65
CA LEU A 238 -17.83 4.18 -15.92
C LEU A 238 -17.19 5.05 -14.84
N THR A 239 -16.36 6.00 -15.25
CA THR A 239 -15.64 6.89 -14.33
C THR A 239 -16.15 8.31 -14.40
N MET A 240 -16.10 9.03 -13.27
CA MET A 240 -16.52 10.43 -13.18
C MET A 240 -15.66 11.19 -12.18
N THR A 241 -15.31 12.44 -12.51
CA THR A 241 -14.79 13.40 -11.55
C THR A 241 -15.57 14.70 -11.69
N TYR A 242 -16.11 15.22 -10.57
CA TYR A 242 -16.94 16.40 -10.53
C TYR A 242 -16.47 17.38 -9.45
N ALA A 243 -16.00 18.54 -9.85
CA ALA A 243 -15.68 19.67 -8.98
C ALA A 243 -16.93 20.53 -8.76
N ALA A 244 -17.76 20.19 -7.77
CA ALA A 244 -19.01 20.90 -7.47
C ALA A 244 -18.74 22.36 -7.08
N SER A 245 -17.58 22.64 -6.50
CA SER A 245 -17.08 24.00 -6.19
C SER A 245 -15.57 23.95 -5.95
N GLY A 246 -14.93 25.12 -5.73
CA GLY A 246 -13.53 25.18 -5.29
C GLY A 246 -13.28 24.52 -3.90
N LEU A 247 -14.34 24.15 -3.18
CA LEU A 247 -14.28 23.56 -1.85
C LEU A 247 -14.79 22.11 -1.80
N SER A 248 -15.43 21.62 -2.85
CA SER A 248 -16.06 20.28 -2.87
C SER A 248 -15.78 19.58 -4.19
N SER A 249 -15.32 18.36 -4.13
CA SER A 249 -15.13 17.48 -5.27
C SER A 249 -15.64 16.06 -5.01
N PHE A 250 -16.12 15.42 -6.07
CA PHE A 250 -16.51 14.03 -6.11
C PHE A 250 -15.68 13.33 -7.18
N ASN A 251 -15.25 12.14 -6.91
CA ASN A 251 -14.71 11.21 -7.90
C ASN A 251 -15.37 9.85 -7.70
N GLY A 252 -15.52 9.10 -8.76
CA GLY A 252 -16.12 7.78 -8.65
C GLY A 252 -15.93 6.97 -9.91
N ALA A 253 -16.04 5.66 -9.71
CA ALA A 253 -16.15 4.65 -10.73
C ALA A 253 -17.21 3.65 -10.31
N VAL A 254 -17.96 3.14 -11.27
CA VAL A 254 -18.89 2.04 -11.07
C VAL A 254 -18.82 1.12 -12.28
N GLY A 255 -18.72 -0.16 -12.03
CA GLY A 255 -18.59 -1.12 -13.10
C GLY A 255 -18.79 -2.55 -12.67
N HIS A 256 -18.23 -3.44 -13.45
CA HIS A 256 -18.36 -4.86 -13.29
C HIS A 256 -16.99 -5.53 -13.36
N THR A 257 -16.69 -6.33 -12.36
CA THR A 257 -15.49 -7.17 -12.29
C THR A 257 -15.88 -8.62 -12.54
N GLN A 258 -15.17 -9.26 -13.45
CA GLN A 258 -15.20 -10.70 -13.67
C GLN A 258 -13.81 -11.26 -13.46
N ARG A 259 -13.68 -12.25 -12.56
CA ARG A 259 -12.45 -12.98 -12.30
C ARG A 259 -12.67 -14.46 -12.54
N ASP A 260 -11.86 -15.05 -13.41
CA ASP A 260 -11.78 -16.48 -13.68
C ASP A 260 -10.55 -17.05 -12.95
N GLN A 261 -10.78 -18.03 -12.08
CA GLN A 261 -9.74 -18.69 -11.26
C GLN A 261 -9.40 -20.10 -11.75
N GLY A 262 -9.85 -20.46 -12.97
CA GLY A 262 -9.67 -21.79 -13.55
C GLY A 262 -10.84 -22.74 -13.29
N GLN A 263 -10.76 -23.93 -13.90
CA GLN A 263 -11.93 -24.83 -14.08
C GLN A 263 -12.55 -25.34 -12.77
N ASP A 264 -11.79 -25.43 -11.70
CA ASP A 264 -12.26 -26.05 -10.43
C ASP A 264 -12.60 -25.06 -9.32
N GLN A 265 -12.44 -23.75 -9.57
CA GLN A 265 -12.44 -22.72 -8.49
C GLN A 265 -13.62 -21.74 -8.57
N GLY A 266 -14.41 -21.84 -9.63
CA GLY A 266 -15.52 -20.94 -9.87
C GLY A 266 -15.10 -19.54 -10.36
N ASN A 267 -16.05 -18.84 -10.96
CA ASN A 267 -15.88 -17.49 -11.46
C ASN A 267 -16.51 -16.50 -10.49
N ILE A 268 -15.79 -15.41 -10.19
CA ILE A 268 -16.34 -14.29 -9.42
C ILE A 268 -16.87 -13.26 -10.41
N SER A 269 -18.12 -12.86 -10.20
CA SER A 269 -18.78 -11.80 -10.97
C SER A 269 -19.43 -10.84 -9.98
N ALA A 270 -18.98 -9.59 -9.94
CA ALA A 270 -19.45 -8.63 -8.97
C ALA A 270 -19.58 -7.23 -9.57
N ILE A 271 -20.55 -6.46 -9.06
CA ILE A 271 -20.53 -5.01 -9.24
C ILE A 271 -19.48 -4.44 -8.31
N THR A 272 -18.54 -3.68 -8.87
CA THR A 272 -17.41 -3.05 -8.16
C THR A 272 -17.41 -1.55 -8.43
N GLY A 273 -16.56 -0.83 -7.74
CA GLY A 273 -16.40 0.60 -7.97
C GLY A 273 -15.92 1.35 -6.74
N GLU A 274 -15.79 2.64 -6.92
CA GLU A 274 -15.32 3.56 -5.87
C GLU A 274 -16.12 4.87 -5.90
N LEU A 275 -16.21 5.53 -4.75
CA LEU A 275 -16.80 6.86 -4.62
C LEU A 275 -15.97 7.64 -3.59
N GLY A 276 -15.40 8.75 -4.01
CA GLY A 276 -14.67 9.68 -3.15
C GLY A 276 -15.38 11.03 -3.06
N TYR A 277 -15.43 11.59 -1.88
CA TYR A 277 -15.92 12.94 -1.63
C TYR A 277 -14.95 13.72 -0.78
N THR A 278 -14.52 14.86 -1.26
CA THR A 278 -13.67 15.79 -0.50
C THR A 278 -14.42 17.09 -0.27
N ARG A 279 -14.46 17.55 0.99
CA ARG A 279 -14.98 18.86 1.38
C ARG A 279 -13.97 19.63 2.19
N LYS A 280 -13.62 20.83 1.76
CA LYS A 280 -12.89 21.82 2.54
C LYS A 280 -13.90 22.76 3.20
N PHE A 281 -14.03 22.70 4.52
CA PHE A 281 -14.91 23.61 5.28
C PHE A 281 -14.26 24.99 5.47
N SER A 282 -12.92 24.99 5.54
CA SER A 282 -12.11 26.20 5.66
C SER A 282 -10.68 25.90 5.15
N GLY A 283 -9.82 26.90 5.16
CA GLY A 283 -8.39 26.69 4.93
C GLY A 283 -7.68 25.78 5.94
N LYS A 284 -8.36 25.42 7.03
CA LYS A 284 -7.82 24.63 8.14
C LYS A 284 -8.49 23.27 8.33
N THR A 285 -9.67 23.06 7.73
CA THR A 285 -10.48 21.86 8.01
C THR A 285 -10.97 21.25 6.70
N SER A 286 -10.70 19.97 6.51
CA SER A 286 -11.24 19.19 5.41
C SER A 286 -11.69 17.81 5.87
N ILE A 287 -12.70 17.28 5.22
CA ILE A 287 -13.14 15.90 5.34
C ILE A 287 -12.97 15.20 3.99
N HIS A 288 -12.57 13.95 4.05
CA HIS A 288 -12.49 13.05 2.93
C HIS A 288 -13.27 11.78 3.28
N ILE A 289 -14.15 11.35 2.38
CA ILE A 289 -14.99 10.16 2.55
C ILE A 289 -14.79 9.32 1.31
N ASP A 290 -14.36 8.07 1.49
CA ASP A 290 -14.20 7.10 0.42
C ASP A 290 -15.04 5.87 0.68
N TYR A 291 -15.64 5.36 -0.37
CA TYR A 291 -16.20 4.03 -0.44
C TYR A 291 -15.53 3.29 -1.60
N SER A 292 -15.15 2.04 -1.40
CA SER A 292 -14.67 1.17 -2.46
C SER A 292 -15.26 -0.23 -2.32
N ARG A 293 -15.47 -0.90 -3.45
CA ARG A 293 -15.82 -2.31 -3.54
C ARG A 293 -15.01 -2.95 -4.65
N ALA A 294 -14.15 -3.90 -4.30
CA ALA A 294 -13.19 -4.50 -5.23
C ALA A 294 -13.02 -6.01 -4.97
N VAL A 295 -12.65 -6.73 -6.01
CA VAL A 295 -12.19 -8.13 -5.92
C VAL A 295 -10.68 -8.11 -5.79
N ASN A 296 -10.17 -8.58 -4.66
CA ASN A 296 -8.75 -8.61 -4.32
C ASN A 296 -8.21 -10.05 -4.32
N SER A 297 -6.90 -10.17 -4.40
CA SER A 297 -6.19 -11.43 -4.25
C SER A 297 -5.92 -11.74 -2.78
N TYR A 298 -6.32 -12.93 -2.32
CA TYR A 298 -6.02 -13.41 -0.99
C TYR A 298 -4.79 -14.33 -1.02
N ILE A 299 -3.67 -13.84 -0.51
CA ILE A 299 -2.36 -14.49 -0.66
C ILE A 299 -2.20 -15.68 0.29
N GLY A 300 -2.77 -15.63 1.51
CA GLY A 300 -2.56 -16.64 2.54
C GLY A 300 -3.03 -18.06 2.17
N ALA A 301 -3.99 -18.20 1.24
CA ALA A 301 -4.55 -19.47 0.82
C ALA A 301 -4.61 -19.65 -0.70
N GLY A 302 -4.28 -18.61 -1.47
CA GLY A 302 -4.58 -18.55 -2.91
C GLY A 302 -6.09 -18.54 -3.12
N GLY A 303 -6.64 -17.39 -3.43
CA GLY A 303 -8.08 -17.19 -3.60
C GLY A 303 -8.38 -15.73 -3.83
N SER A 304 -9.64 -15.39 -3.65
CA SER A 304 -10.11 -14.02 -3.86
C SER A 304 -11.01 -13.60 -2.72
N GLU A 305 -10.96 -12.32 -2.41
CA GLU A 305 -11.87 -11.67 -1.47
C GLU A 305 -12.58 -10.51 -2.15
N LEU A 306 -13.86 -10.36 -1.85
CA LEU A 306 -14.66 -9.21 -2.25
C LEU A 306 -14.76 -8.27 -1.06
N ASP A 307 -14.01 -7.18 -1.12
CA ASP A 307 -13.98 -6.16 -0.08
C ASP A 307 -14.91 -5.02 -0.39
N SER A 308 -15.59 -4.54 0.65
CA SER A 308 -16.29 -3.25 0.66
C SER A 308 -15.73 -2.43 1.79
N THR A 309 -15.17 -1.27 1.49
CA THR A 309 -14.48 -0.40 2.46
C THR A 309 -15.12 0.98 2.49
N VAL A 310 -15.36 1.50 3.68
CA VAL A 310 -15.69 2.91 3.92
C VAL A 310 -14.56 3.51 4.75
N ASN A 311 -14.02 4.64 4.30
CA ASN A 311 -13.04 5.44 5.04
C ASN A 311 -13.57 6.86 5.21
N VAL A 312 -13.43 7.41 6.41
CA VAL A 312 -13.71 8.82 6.70
C VAL A 312 -12.47 9.41 7.35
N THR A 313 -11.90 10.43 6.74
CA THR A 313 -10.73 11.14 7.28
C THR A 313 -11.05 12.61 7.47
N LEU A 314 -10.88 13.10 8.68
CA LEU A 314 -10.95 14.52 9.04
C LEU A 314 -9.55 15.06 9.27
N ASN A 315 -9.17 16.10 8.51
CA ASN A 315 -7.94 16.84 8.71
C ASN A 315 -8.27 18.21 9.31
N TYR A 316 -7.62 18.54 10.42
CA TYR A 316 -7.75 19.83 11.08
C TYR A 316 -6.38 20.41 11.40
N GLN A 317 -6.10 21.58 10.87
CA GLN A 317 -4.83 22.31 11.06
C GLN A 317 -5.05 23.63 11.82
N PRO A 318 -5.20 23.59 13.16
CA PRO A 318 -5.45 24.78 13.96
C PRO A 318 -4.38 25.84 13.80
N THR A 319 -3.12 25.43 13.69
CA THR A 319 -1.96 26.31 13.50
C THR A 319 -1.04 25.78 12.39
N PHE A 320 -0.10 26.61 11.95
CA PHE A 320 0.93 26.16 10.99
C PHE A 320 1.87 25.08 11.56
N LYS A 321 1.92 24.91 12.89
CA LYS A 321 2.74 23.90 13.58
C LYS A 321 1.97 22.65 13.95
N THR A 322 0.65 22.70 13.97
CA THR A 322 -0.17 21.63 14.54
C THR A 322 -1.19 21.16 13.52
N GLY A 323 -1.20 19.88 13.24
CA GLY A 323 -2.19 19.21 12.41
C GLY A 323 -2.76 18.00 13.17
N ILE A 324 -4.07 17.80 13.08
CA ILE A 324 -4.79 16.67 13.67
C ILE A 324 -5.42 15.89 12.53
N VAL A 325 -5.22 14.58 12.53
CA VAL A 325 -5.87 13.66 11.60
C VAL A 325 -6.68 12.65 12.40
N LEU A 326 -7.97 12.57 12.10
CA LEU A 326 -8.87 11.56 12.63
C LEU A 326 -9.31 10.66 11.48
N GLY A 327 -9.25 9.36 11.68
CA GLY A 327 -9.69 8.36 10.72
C GLY A 327 -10.69 7.39 11.34
N VAL A 328 -11.70 7.02 10.57
CA VAL A 328 -12.60 5.89 10.87
C VAL A 328 -12.70 5.04 9.62
N GLN A 329 -12.58 3.75 9.77
CA GLN A 329 -12.65 2.78 8.70
C GLN A 329 -13.60 1.66 9.07
N GLU A 330 -14.30 1.14 8.07
CA GLU A 330 -15.05 -0.11 8.15
C GLU A 330 -14.77 -0.93 6.89
N VAL A 331 -14.35 -2.18 7.07
CA VAL A 331 -14.13 -3.13 5.95
C VAL A 331 -15.02 -4.33 6.15
N TRP A 332 -15.72 -4.72 5.09
CA TRP A 332 -16.48 -5.97 5.00
C TRP A 332 -15.84 -6.82 3.91
N SER A 333 -15.32 -7.98 4.29
CA SER A 333 -14.68 -8.94 3.38
C SER A 333 -15.53 -10.19 3.26
N ALA A 334 -15.73 -10.66 2.04
CA ALA A 334 -16.32 -11.96 1.74
C ALA A 334 -15.32 -12.77 0.93
N PHE A 335 -14.92 -13.92 1.46
CA PHE A 335 -13.93 -14.78 0.83
C PHE A 335 -14.61 -15.76 -0.12
N GLU A 336 -14.16 -15.77 -1.37
CA GLU A 336 -14.70 -16.56 -2.46
C GLU A 336 -13.60 -17.53 -2.95
N GLY A 337 -13.99 -18.78 -3.23
CA GLY A 337 -13.07 -19.81 -3.72
C GLY A 337 -13.25 -21.14 -3.00
N GLN A 338 -12.47 -22.15 -3.42
CA GLN A 338 -12.52 -23.48 -2.79
C GLN A 338 -11.67 -23.52 -1.52
N THR A 339 -12.13 -24.33 -0.57
CA THR A 339 -11.41 -24.64 0.67
C THR A 339 -10.10 -25.35 0.37
N ILE A 340 -9.03 -24.89 0.99
CA ILE A 340 -7.85 -25.71 1.20
C ILE A 340 -8.26 -26.89 2.10
N PRO A 341 -7.93 -28.15 1.78
CA PRO A 341 -8.21 -29.26 2.66
C PRO A 341 -7.66 -28.99 4.06
N GLY A 342 -8.55 -28.92 5.07
CA GLY A 342 -8.21 -28.61 6.45
C GLY A 342 -8.37 -27.15 6.87
N THR A 343 -8.83 -26.26 5.97
CA THR A 343 -9.20 -24.88 6.31
C THR A 343 -10.61 -24.57 5.80
N ASP A 344 -11.42 -23.91 6.61
CA ASP A 344 -12.80 -23.55 6.26
C ASP A 344 -12.89 -22.12 5.70
N VAL A 345 -12.05 -21.81 4.71
CA VAL A 345 -12.01 -20.43 4.12
C VAL A 345 -13.23 -20.12 3.27
N ILE A 346 -13.94 -21.15 2.76
CA ILE A 346 -15.17 -20.95 1.98
C ILE A 346 -16.28 -20.36 2.86
N GLY A 347 -16.84 -19.23 2.38
CA GLY A 347 -17.93 -18.55 3.07
C GLY A 347 -17.47 -17.77 4.30
N ARG A 348 -16.15 -17.64 4.55
CA ARG A 348 -15.64 -16.70 5.54
C ARG A 348 -16.11 -15.29 5.23
N LYS A 349 -16.59 -14.62 6.27
CA LYS A 349 -17.01 -13.23 6.21
C LYS A 349 -16.44 -12.47 7.39
N ASP A 350 -15.75 -11.40 7.09
CA ASP A 350 -15.12 -10.57 8.10
C ASP A 350 -15.75 -9.19 8.12
N ARG A 351 -15.77 -8.59 9.29
CA ARG A 351 -16.11 -7.20 9.52
C ARG A 351 -15.01 -6.56 10.37
N SER A 352 -14.39 -5.52 9.85
CA SER A 352 -13.19 -4.92 10.44
C SER A 352 -13.34 -3.40 10.64
N PRO A 353 -14.00 -2.94 11.74
CA PRO A 353 -13.99 -1.55 12.13
C PRO A 353 -12.62 -1.13 12.65
N GLY A 354 -12.23 0.11 12.33
CA GLY A 354 -11.00 0.74 12.79
C GLY A 354 -11.20 2.22 13.07
N ALA A 355 -10.38 2.76 13.97
CA ALA A 355 -10.32 4.19 14.26
C ALA A 355 -8.87 4.62 14.48
N SER A 356 -8.51 5.81 14.05
CA SER A 356 -7.17 6.36 14.18
C SER A 356 -7.19 7.82 14.61
N PHE A 357 -6.21 8.18 15.40
CA PHE A 357 -5.89 9.55 15.77
C PHE A 357 -4.39 9.78 15.57
N LYS A 358 -4.02 10.88 14.93
CA LYS A 358 -2.63 11.33 14.80
C LYS A 358 -2.55 12.85 15.02
N LEU A 359 -1.63 13.26 15.87
CA LEU A 359 -1.24 14.64 16.05
C LEU A 359 0.12 14.87 15.37
N ASN A 360 0.18 15.82 14.45
CA ASN A 360 1.42 16.28 13.82
C ASN A 360 1.84 17.59 14.50
N TYR A 361 2.95 17.60 15.21
CA TYR A 361 3.47 18.79 15.87
C TYR A 361 4.87 19.14 15.35
N GLN A 362 4.95 20.22 14.58
CA GLN A 362 6.20 20.76 14.07
C GLN A 362 6.88 21.60 15.17
N ALA A 363 7.62 20.93 16.05
CA ALA A 363 8.29 21.58 17.18
C ALA A 363 9.33 22.60 16.70
N LEU A 364 10.18 22.21 15.76
CA LEU A 364 11.17 23.04 15.06
C LEU A 364 10.98 22.88 13.54
N ARG A 365 11.58 23.76 12.73
CA ARG A 365 11.49 23.65 11.26
C ARG A 365 11.98 22.30 10.71
N TRP A 366 12.83 21.63 11.45
CA TRP A 366 13.43 20.34 11.09
C TRP A 366 12.98 19.18 11.98
N LEU A 367 12.15 19.43 13.03
CA LEU A 367 11.75 18.42 14.01
C LEU A 367 10.23 18.28 14.05
N LEU A 368 9.74 17.11 13.68
CA LEU A 368 8.34 16.71 13.73
C LEU A 368 8.14 15.68 14.84
N ILE A 369 7.12 15.84 15.66
CA ILE A 369 6.70 14.92 16.73
C ILE A 369 5.27 14.48 16.42
N GLN A 370 5.03 13.17 16.41
CA GLN A 370 3.76 12.59 15.97
C GLN A 370 3.27 11.50 16.95
N PRO A 371 2.60 11.85 18.05
CA PRO A 371 1.86 10.85 18.81
C PRO A 371 0.63 10.38 18.02
N TYR A 372 0.31 9.09 18.15
CA TYR A 372 -0.81 8.48 17.47
C TYR A 372 -1.41 7.32 18.28
N VAL A 373 -2.66 7.02 17.96
CA VAL A 373 -3.40 5.85 18.45
C VAL A 373 -4.17 5.25 17.28
N ASN A 374 -4.06 3.95 17.10
CA ASN A 374 -4.84 3.18 16.14
C ASN A 374 -5.57 2.06 16.88
N TYR A 375 -6.85 1.91 16.63
CA TYR A 375 -7.67 0.79 17.09
C TYR A 375 -8.18 0.03 15.89
N GLN A 376 -8.09 -1.29 15.94
CA GLN A 376 -8.66 -2.19 14.95
C GLN A 376 -9.31 -3.37 15.65
N ARG A 377 -10.44 -3.80 15.11
CA ARG A 377 -11.12 -5.04 15.49
C ARG A 377 -11.51 -5.79 14.23
N ARG A 378 -11.39 -7.08 14.23
CA ARG A 378 -12.00 -7.96 13.22
C ARG A 378 -12.93 -8.93 13.92
N THR A 379 -14.13 -9.07 13.37
CA THR A 379 -15.12 -10.09 13.74
C THR A 379 -15.31 -10.95 12.50
N SER A 380 -15.06 -12.24 12.63
CA SER A 380 -15.20 -13.25 11.59
C SER A 380 -16.24 -14.28 12.00
N ASN A 381 -16.90 -14.93 11.03
CA ASN A 381 -17.65 -16.15 11.27
C ASN A 381 -16.73 -17.35 11.54
N GLU A 382 -15.42 -17.23 11.29
CA GLU A 382 -14.36 -18.16 11.64
C GLU A 382 -13.63 -17.62 12.87
N GLU A 383 -13.75 -18.30 14.02
CA GLU A 383 -13.33 -17.80 15.33
C GLU A 383 -11.86 -17.38 15.38
N PHE A 384 -10.96 -18.15 14.77
CA PHE A 384 -9.52 -17.89 14.77
C PHE A 384 -9.11 -16.58 14.05
N PHE A 385 -9.96 -16.06 13.19
CA PHE A 385 -9.71 -14.80 12.49
C PHE A 385 -10.30 -13.57 13.20
N SER A 386 -10.98 -13.76 14.32
CA SER A 386 -11.51 -12.65 15.13
C SER A 386 -10.42 -12.14 16.07
N TYR A 387 -10.21 -10.82 16.10
CA TYR A 387 -9.26 -10.20 17.02
C TYR A 387 -9.62 -8.74 17.29
N SER A 388 -8.96 -8.16 18.28
CA SER A 388 -8.90 -6.70 18.46
C SER A 388 -7.50 -6.30 18.91
N GLY A 389 -7.10 -5.09 18.53
CA GLY A 389 -5.79 -4.55 18.89
C GLY A 389 -5.82 -3.03 18.94
N THR A 390 -5.01 -2.48 19.83
CA THR A 390 -4.75 -1.05 19.93
C THR A 390 -3.26 -0.82 19.82
N VAL A 391 -2.86 0.07 18.95
CA VAL A 391 -1.47 0.53 18.81
C VAL A 391 -1.40 1.97 19.30
N ILE A 392 -0.52 2.25 20.25
CA ILE A 392 -0.25 3.58 20.77
C ILE A 392 1.22 3.87 20.57
N GLY A 393 1.57 4.97 19.94
CA GLY A 393 2.96 5.28 19.66
C GLY A 393 3.26 6.77 19.57
N ILE A 394 4.55 7.03 19.52
CA ILE A 394 5.09 8.36 19.26
C ILE A 394 6.26 8.23 18.29
N GLN A 395 6.22 9.02 17.21
CA GLN A 395 7.31 9.14 16.26
C GLN A 395 7.95 10.52 16.40
N VAL A 396 9.28 10.54 16.35
CA VAL A 396 10.09 11.77 16.28
C VAL A 396 10.92 11.70 15.02
N LEU A 397 10.77 12.69 14.15
CA LEU A 397 11.42 12.73 12.85
C LEU A 397 12.18 14.04 12.68
N ALA A 398 13.47 13.93 12.40
CA ALA A 398 14.32 15.05 11.99
C ALA A 398 14.44 15.03 10.47
N LYS A 399 13.93 16.07 9.79
CA LYS A 399 13.96 16.20 8.33
C LYS A 399 14.52 17.56 7.94
N LYS A 400 15.40 17.59 6.94
CA LYS A 400 15.87 18.85 6.36
C LYS A 400 14.66 19.67 5.87
N PRO A 401 14.53 20.94 6.23
CA PRO A 401 13.45 21.77 5.70
C PRO A 401 13.53 21.88 4.18
N ALA A 402 12.39 21.75 3.50
CA ALA A 402 12.34 22.08 2.07
C ALA A 402 12.75 23.55 1.84
N PRO A 403 13.48 23.85 0.77
CA PRO A 403 13.76 25.23 0.40
C PRO A 403 12.43 25.98 0.19
N PRO A 404 12.36 27.29 0.49
CA PRO A 404 11.17 28.06 0.22
C PRO A 404 10.85 27.98 -1.29
N THR A 405 9.62 27.65 -1.61
CA THR A 405 9.11 27.72 -3.00
C THR A 405 9.26 29.16 -3.47
N ARG A 406 10.04 29.38 -4.53
CA ARG A 406 10.20 30.68 -5.19
C ARG A 406 8.96 31.04 -5.98
#